data_4eac3b53fe00e00fc68459cd34a669bf
#
_entry.id   4eac3b53fe00e00fc68459cd34a669bf
#
_cell.length_a   1.000
_cell.length_b   1.000
_cell.length_c   1.000
_cell.angle_alpha   90.00
_cell.angle_beta   90.00
_cell.angle_gamma   90.00
#
_symmetry.space_group_name_H-M   'P 1'
#
loop_
_entity.id
_entity.type
_entity.pdbx_description
1 polymer ?
#
loop_
_entity_poly.entity_id
_entity_poly.type
_entity_poly.pdbx_seq_one_letter_code
_entity_poly.pdbx_strand_id
1 'polypeptide(L)'
;MYVLNDKCFYFVRQLNDDPIRQHHADPYGFLTCYDLESKTWETPVLVEDSQSRSDFIVFDSNLYLFHAPIDREHIGILKIDTSDLAGSEVLLQANMGSSCFYPFVQYDENHSLCMSYTVDRKHIRLARVDMAKLV
;
A
#
# COMPACT_ATOMS: atom_id res chain seq x y z
N MET A 1 -0.98 2.25 9.00
CA MET A 1 0.07 1.94 9.99
C MET A 1 0.08 0.46 10.29
N TYR A 2 1.25 -0.12 10.42
CA TYR A 2 1.46 -1.53 10.82
C TYR A 2 2.66 -1.65 11.76
N VAL A 3 2.54 -2.45 12.82
CA VAL A 3 3.62 -2.67 13.77
C VAL A 3 4.25 -4.05 13.52
N LEU A 4 5.55 -4.08 13.28
CA LEU A 4 6.32 -5.29 13.06
C LEU A 4 7.72 -5.13 13.68
N ASN A 5 8.14 -6.09 14.52
CA ASN A 5 9.49 -6.12 15.12
C ASN A 5 9.92 -4.78 15.74
N ASP A 6 9.10 -4.22 16.64
CA ASP A 6 9.33 -2.94 17.31
C ASP A 6 9.45 -1.72 16.38
N LYS A 7 9.00 -1.83 15.15
CA LYS A 7 8.91 -0.74 14.19
C LYS A 7 7.46 -0.49 13.79
N CYS A 8 7.08 0.79 13.71
CA CYS A 8 5.78 1.22 13.23
C CYS A 8 5.92 1.75 11.81
N PHE A 9 5.39 1.04 10.84
CA PHE A 9 5.43 1.42 9.43
C PHE A 9 4.22 2.28 9.09
N TYR A 10 4.46 3.36 8.35
CA TYR A 10 3.44 4.30 7.89
C TYR A 10 3.55 4.52 6.39
N PHE A 11 2.40 4.48 5.74
CA PHE A 11 2.26 5.04 4.41
C PHE A 11 1.45 6.32 4.52
N VAL A 12 2.00 7.41 4.00
CA VAL A 12 1.41 8.75 4.02
C VAL A 12 1.09 9.14 2.60
N ARG A 13 -0.20 9.26 2.29
CA ARG A 13 -0.61 9.79 1.00
C ARG A 13 -0.42 11.30 0.98
N GLN A 14 -0.01 11.83 -0.15
CA GLN A 14 0.06 13.26 -0.34
C GLN A 14 -1.30 13.78 -0.81
N LEU A 15 -1.83 14.75 -0.07
CA LEU A 15 -2.96 15.55 -0.51
C LEU A 15 -2.41 16.89 -0.93
N ASN A 16 -2.75 17.31 -2.13
CA ASN A 16 -2.44 18.65 -2.58
C ASN A 16 -3.65 19.56 -2.34
N ASP A 17 -3.57 20.42 -1.33
CA ASP A 17 -4.61 21.35 -0.96
C ASP A 17 -4.55 22.65 -1.81
N ASP A 18 -3.60 22.78 -2.73
CA ASP A 18 -3.50 23.92 -3.62
C ASP A 18 -4.65 23.90 -4.64
N PRO A 19 -5.57 24.88 -4.61
CA PRO A 19 -6.70 24.94 -5.54
C PRO A 19 -6.29 24.99 -7.01
N ILE A 20 -5.09 25.49 -7.30
CA ILE A 20 -4.54 25.56 -8.66
C ILE A 20 -4.01 24.20 -9.11
N ARG A 21 -3.58 23.38 -8.18
CA ARG A 21 -3.01 22.06 -8.43
C ARG A 21 -3.99 20.90 -8.18
N GLN A 22 -5.25 21.17 -7.90
CA GLN A 22 -6.26 20.14 -7.62
C GLN A 22 -6.38 19.05 -8.70
N HIS A 23 -5.93 19.33 -9.91
CA HIS A 23 -5.95 18.40 -11.03
C HIS A 23 -4.62 17.69 -11.27
N HIS A 24 -3.59 18.05 -10.53
CA HIS A 24 -2.24 17.49 -10.63
C HIS A 24 -1.77 17.02 -9.26
N ALA A 25 -2.49 16.06 -8.71
CA ALA A 25 -2.01 15.37 -7.52
C ALA A 25 -0.64 14.75 -7.83
N ASP A 26 0.34 15.00 -6.97
CA ASP A 26 1.65 14.39 -7.13
C ASP A 26 1.54 12.86 -7.07
N PRO A 27 2.21 12.14 -8.00
CA PRO A 27 2.00 10.71 -8.24
C PRO A 27 2.68 9.79 -7.22
N TYR A 28 2.85 10.23 -5.99
CA TYR A 28 3.53 9.43 -4.98
C TYR A 28 3.00 9.66 -3.57
N GLY A 29 3.19 8.66 -2.73
CA GLY A 29 3.09 8.77 -1.30
C GLY A 29 4.47 8.63 -0.64
N PHE A 30 4.48 8.63 0.68
CA PHE A 30 5.69 8.45 1.48
C PHE A 30 5.56 7.20 2.34
N LEU A 31 6.59 6.38 2.30
CA LEU A 31 6.78 5.28 3.23
C LEU A 31 7.81 5.71 4.27
N THR A 32 7.47 5.56 5.53
CA THR A 32 8.37 5.81 6.65
C THR A 32 8.13 4.84 7.78
N CYS A 33 9.00 4.86 8.77
CA CYS A 33 8.91 3.98 9.90
C CYS A 33 9.43 4.70 11.17
N TYR A 34 8.77 4.42 12.28
CA TYR A 34 9.20 4.85 13.61
C TYR A 34 9.73 3.64 14.37
N ASP A 35 10.96 3.71 14.81
CA ASP A 35 11.59 2.70 15.65
C ASP A 35 11.23 2.94 17.12
N LEU A 36 10.54 1.97 17.72
CA LEU A 36 10.06 2.07 19.11
C LEU A 36 11.19 1.96 20.14
N GLU A 37 12.29 1.30 19.81
CA GLU A 37 13.43 1.14 20.69
C GLU A 37 14.29 2.41 20.72
N SER A 38 14.73 2.87 19.56
CA SER A 38 15.54 4.09 19.44
C SER A 38 14.73 5.38 19.58
N LYS A 39 13.38 5.29 19.42
CA LYS A 39 12.45 6.43 19.43
C LYS A 39 12.77 7.46 18.35
N THR A 40 13.15 6.97 17.17
CA THR A 40 13.50 7.80 16.01
C THR A 40 12.71 7.42 14.78
N TRP A 41 12.50 8.41 13.89
CA TRP A 41 11.96 8.20 12.56
C TRP A 41 13.07 7.87 11.57
N GLU A 42 12.81 6.91 10.69
CA GLU A 42 13.63 6.73 9.50
C GLU A 42 13.31 7.80 8.45
N THR A 43 14.28 8.10 7.59
CA THR A 43 14.08 9.03 6.48
C THR A 43 12.97 8.51 5.57
N PRO A 44 11.91 9.28 5.30
CA PRO A 44 10.85 8.87 4.41
C PRO A 44 11.37 8.62 2.99
N VAL A 45 10.83 7.59 2.34
CA VAL A 45 11.09 7.30 0.93
C VAL A 45 9.83 7.49 0.11
N LEU A 46 10.00 7.93 -1.12
CA LEU A 46 8.89 8.08 -2.06
C LEU A 46 8.43 6.73 -2.57
N VAL A 47 7.13 6.52 -2.61
CA VAL A 47 6.50 5.43 -3.32
C VAL A 47 5.82 6.02 -4.55
N GLU A 48 6.45 5.85 -5.69
CA GLU A 48 5.93 6.37 -6.95
C GLU A 48 4.57 5.76 -7.28
N ASP A 49 3.78 6.51 -8.01
CA ASP A 49 2.48 6.06 -8.49
C ASP A 49 1.56 5.51 -7.39
N SER A 50 1.52 6.20 -6.25
CA SER A 50 0.69 5.78 -5.12
C SER A 50 0.09 6.99 -4.39
N GLN A 51 -1.20 7.17 -4.49
CA GLN A 51 -1.85 8.38 -3.96
C GLN A 51 -3.03 8.14 -3.04
N SER A 52 -3.58 6.94 -3.02
CA SER A 52 -4.82 6.66 -2.34
C SER A 52 -4.58 5.94 -1.01
N ARG A 53 -5.64 5.60 -0.33
CA ARG A 53 -5.55 4.72 0.83
C ARG A 53 -4.88 3.41 0.45
N SER A 54 -4.11 2.92 1.37
CA SER A 54 -3.36 1.67 1.26
C SER A 54 -3.46 0.90 2.56
N ASP A 55 -3.13 -0.37 2.50
CA ASP A 55 -3.16 -1.25 3.66
C ASP A 55 -1.94 -2.17 3.69
N PHE A 56 -1.50 -2.51 4.89
CA PHE A 56 -0.35 -3.36 5.12
C PHE A 56 -0.79 -4.77 5.52
N ILE A 57 0.00 -5.75 5.10
CA ILE A 57 -0.15 -7.14 5.52
C ILE A 57 1.21 -7.82 5.64
N VAL A 58 1.34 -8.76 6.56
CA VAL A 58 2.50 -9.66 6.64
C VAL A 58 2.15 -10.98 5.98
N PHE A 59 3.01 -11.46 5.10
CA PHE A 59 2.95 -12.80 4.53
C PHE A 59 4.35 -13.40 4.53
N ASP A 60 4.47 -14.62 5.05
CA ASP A 60 5.75 -15.34 5.15
C ASP A 60 6.89 -14.47 5.71
N SER A 61 6.63 -13.84 6.86
CA SER A 61 7.53 -12.94 7.58
C SER A 61 7.95 -11.66 6.82
N ASN A 62 7.40 -11.40 5.65
CA ASN A 62 7.63 -10.17 4.90
C ASN A 62 6.44 -9.22 4.99
N LEU A 63 6.72 -7.93 4.99
CA LEU A 63 5.71 -6.88 5.02
C LEU A 63 5.39 -6.41 3.59
N TYR A 64 4.12 -6.29 3.29
CA TYR A 64 3.62 -5.81 2.00
C TYR A 64 2.68 -4.64 2.16
N LEU A 65 2.71 -3.73 1.22
CA LEU A 65 1.77 -2.62 1.08
C LEU A 65 0.91 -2.83 -0.16
N PHE A 66 -0.40 -2.90 0.03
CA PHE A 66 -1.37 -2.85 -1.06
C PHE A 66 -1.78 -1.40 -1.27
N HIS A 67 -1.63 -0.88 -2.47
CA HIS A 67 -1.88 0.52 -2.77
C HIS A 67 -2.61 0.68 -4.10
N ALA A 68 -3.18 1.86 -4.32
CA ALA A 68 -3.82 2.20 -5.58
C ALA A 68 -2.93 3.19 -6.35
N PRO A 69 -2.47 2.82 -7.55
CA PRO A 69 -1.84 3.74 -8.50
C PRO A 69 -2.74 4.91 -8.89
N ILE A 70 -2.15 5.94 -9.49
CA ILE A 70 -2.86 7.17 -9.87
C ILE A 70 -3.99 6.92 -10.87
N ASP A 71 -3.78 6.02 -11.81
CA ASP A 71 -4.78 5.70 -12.82
C ASP A 71 -6.06 5.13 -12.21
N ARG A 72 -5.94 4.58 -10.97
CA ARG A 72 -7.03 3.95 -10.24
C ARG A 72 -7.72 2.81 -10.98
N GLU A 73 -7.01 2.20 -11.92
CA GLU A 73 -7.43 1.00 -12.64
C GLU A 73 -6.65 -0.23 -12.21
N HIS A 74 -5.59 0.00 -11.44
CA HIS A 74 -4.72 -1.04 -10.91
C HIS A 74 -4.72 -1.07 -9.38
N ILE A 75 -4.42 -2.22 -8.84
CA ILE A 75 -3.97 -2.40 -7.45
C ILE A 75 -2.50 -2.77 -7.50
N GLY A 76 -1.68 -2.03 -6.77
CA GLY A 76 -0.25 -2.28 -6.63
C GLY A 76 0.07 -3.04 -5.36
N ILE A 77 1.11 -3.86 -5.41
CA ILE A 77 1.67 -4.56 -4.25
C ILE A 77 3.16 -4.25 -4.19
N LEU A 78 3.55 -3.62 -3.09
CA LEU A 78 4.94 -3.30 -2.78
C LEU A 78 5.45 -4.24 -1.68
N LYS A 79 6.56 -4.91 -1.92
CA LYS A 79 7.29 -5.61 -0.87
C LYS A 79 8.19 -4.61 -0.15
N ILE A 80 8.01 -4.47 1.16
CA ILE A 80 8.76 -3.53 1.97
C ILE A 80 10.06 -4.17 2.44
N ASP A 81 11.17 -3.52 2.15
CA ASP A 81 12.43 -3.82 2.82
C ASP A 81 12.41 -3.15 4.20
N THR A 82 12.19 -3.94 5.25
CA THR A 82 12.08 -3.45 6.62
C THR A 82 13.40 -3.03 7.24
N SER A 83 14.52 -3.33 6.58
CA SER A 83 15.87 -2.90 6.99
C SER A 83 16.36 -1.68 6.23
N ASP A 84 15.86 -1.47 5.01
CA ASP A 84 16.16 -0.33 4.16
C ASP A 84 14.95 0.02 3.29
N LEU A 85 14.16 0.99 3.71
CA LEU A 85 12.91 1.35 3.03
C LEU A 85 13.12 1.72 1.55
N ALA A 86 14.27 2.27 1.18
CA ALA A 86 14.60 2.59 -0.20
C ALA A 86 14.79 1.36 -1.08
N GLY A 87 15.06 0.20 -0.49
CA GLY A 87 15.15 -1.10 -1.16
C GLY A 87 13.81 -1.79 -1.40
N SER A 88 12.69 -1.15 -1.03
CA SER A 88 11.36 -1.72 -1.25
C SER A 88 11.04 -1.88 -2.74
N GLU A 89 10.34 -2.94 -3.10
CA GLU A 89 10.20 -3.42 -4.47
C GLU A 89 8.74 -3.57 -4.87
N VAL A 90 8.37 -3.02 -6.04
CA VAL A 90 7.05 -3.25 -6.64
C VAL A 90 7.01 -4.65 -7.23
N LEU A 91 6.14 -5.50 -6.68
CA LEU A 91 5.97 -6.88 -7.15
C LEU A 91 4.93 -7.00 -8.26
N LEU A 92 3.85 -6.23 -8.16
CA LEU A 92 2.71 -6.36 -9.04
C LEU A 92 1.94 -5.05 -9.13
N GLN A 93 1.46 -4.79 -10.35
CA GLN A 93 0.35 -3.87 -10.59
C GLN A 93 -0.72 -4.63 -11.37
N ALA A 94 -1.78 -5.04 -10.68
CA ALA A 94 -2.86 -5.81 -11.29
C ALA A 94 -3.93 -4.89 -11.83
N ASN A 95 -4.21 -4.98 -13.14
CA ASN A 95 -5.33 -4.30 -13.75
C ASN A 95 -6.65 -4.94 -13.30
N MET A 96 -7.52 -4.15 -12.70
CA MET A 96 -8.79 -4.62 -12.15
C MET A 96 -9.97 -4.39 -13.12
N GLY A 97 -9.71 -3.87 -14.32
CA GLY A 97 -10.69 -3.69 -15.39
C GLY A 97 -11.65 -2.51 -15.23
N SER A 98 -11.59 -1.78 -14.13
CA SER A 98 -12.37 -0.57 -13.88
C SER A 98 -11.75 0.25 -12.75
N SER A 99 -12.24 1.45 -12.55
CA SER A 99 -11.75 2.34 -11.49
C SER A 99 -11.81 1.64 -10.13
N CYS A 100 -10.66 1.42 -9.53
CA CYS A 100 -10.49 0.73 -8.24
C CYS A 100 -9.61 1.53 -7.28
N PHE A 101 -9.94 1.48 -6.00
CA PHE A 101 -9.21 2.16 -4.94
C PHE A 101 -9.59 1.63 -3.56
N TYR A 102 -8.84 2.08 -2.56
CA TYR A 102 -9.04 1.73 -1.16
C TYR A 102 -8.93 0.23 -0.90
N PRO A 103 -7.80 -0.41 -1.28
CA PRO A 103 -7.61 -1.80 -0.90
C PRO A 103 -7.54 -1.93 0.62
N PHE A 104 -8.21 -2.96 1.12
CA PHE A 104 -8.12 -3.40 2.50
C PHE A 104 -7.89 -4.91 2.49
N VAL A 105 -6.86 -5.37 3.18
CA VAL A 105 -6.40 -6.76 3.13
C VAL A 105 -6.43 -7.41 4.51
N GLN A 106 -6.87 -8.66 4.54
CA GLN A 106 -6.87 -9.47 5.76
C GLN A 106 -6.88 -10.97 5.41
N TYR A 107 -6.49 -11.77 6.38
CA TYR A 107 -6.68 -13.20 6.30
C TYR A 107 -8.10 -13.58 6.67
N ASP A 108 -8.68 -14.53 5.94
CA ASP A 108 -9.92 -15.18 6.32
C ASP A 108 -9.67 -16.28 7.38
N GLU A 109 -10.73 -16.94 7.84
CA GLU A 109 -10.67 -18.02 8.83
C GLU A 109 -9.85 -19.23 8.37
N ASN A 110 -9.64 -19.38 7.06
CA ASN A 110 -8.85 -20.45 6.46
C ASN A 110 -7.41 -20.01 6.14
N HIS A 111 -6.97 -18.85 6.66
CA HIS A 111 -5.67 -18.25 6.38
C HIS A 111 -5.42 -17.92 4.90
N SER A 112 -6.49 -17.73 4.12
CA SER A 112 -6.39 -17.20 2.76
C SER A 112 -6.40 -15.68 2.80
N LEU A 113 -5.53 -15.04 2.03
CA LEU A 113 -5.51 -13.60 1.94
C LEU A 113 -6.66 -13.10 1.07
N CYS A 114 -7.48 -12.24 1.64
CA CYS A 114 -8.60 -11.60 0.96
C CYS A 114 -8.38 -10.09 0.92
N MET A 115 -8.77 -9.50 -0.20
CA MET A 115 -8.73 -8.06 -0.41
C MET A 115 -10.12 -7.55 -0.75
N SER A 116 -10.60 -6.54 -0.04
CA SER A 116 -11.73 -5.75 -0.47
C SER A 116 -11.24 -4.45 -1.11
N TYR A 117 -11.94 -3.98 -2.12
CA TYR A 117 -11.63 -2.73 -2.79
C TYR A 117 -12.89 -2.08 -3.38
N THR A 118 -12.87 -0.77 -3.50
CA THR A 118 -13.96 0.00 -4.08
C THR A 118 -13.83 0.03 -5.61
N VAL A 119 -14.96 -0.14 -6.30
CA VAL A 119 -15.03 -0.09 -7.76
C VAL A 119 -16.02 0.98 -8.18
N ASP A 120 -15.58 1.87 -9.07
CA ASP A 120 -16.37 2.96 -9.67
C ASP A 120 -17.11 3.85 -8.64
N ARG A 121 -16.61 3.89 -7.39
CA ARG A 121 -17.26 4.57 -6.24
C ARG A 121 -18.70 4.10 -5.96
N LYS A 122 -19.07 2.93 -6.43
CA LYS A 122 -20.43 2.39 -6.31
C LYS A 122 -20.49 1.02 -5.68
N HIS A 123 -19.43 0.24 -5.83
CA HIS A 123 -19.42 -1.16 -5.42
C HIS A 123 -18.18 -1.47 -4.58
N ILE A 124 -18.32 -2.47 -3.72
CA ILE A 124 -17.20 -3.11 -3.05
C ILE A 124 -17.07 -4.50 -3.65
N ARG A 125 -15.87 -4.85 -4.07
CA ARG A 125 -15.53 -6.19 -4.53
C ARG A 125 -14.58 -6.86 -3.56
N LEU A 126 -14.64 -8.19 -3.56
CA LEU A 126 -13.72 -9.05 -2.83
C LEU A 126 -12.91 -9.87 -3.82
N ALA A 127 -11.62 -9.96 -3.57
CA ALA A 127 -10.69 -10.79 -4.32
C ALA A 127 -9.88 -11.67 -3.38
N ARG A 128 -9.54 -12.88 -3.80
CA ARG A 128 -8.50 -13.68 -3.15
C ARG A 128 -7.16 -13.35 -3.78
N VAL A 129 -6.15 -13.23 -2.94
CA VAL A 129 -4.79 -12.94 -3.36
C VAL A 129 -3.91 -14.15 -3.08
N ASP A 130 -3.34 -14.70 -4.13
CA ASP A 130 -2.40 -15.82 -4.03
C ASP A 130 -0.97 -15.28 -3.97
N MET A 131 -0.53 -14.94 -2.75
CA MET A 131 0.81 -14.39 -2.53
C MET A 131 1.92 -15.35 -2.95
N ALA A 132 1.70 -16.66 -2.88
CA ALA A 132 2.71 -17.64 -3.28
C ALA A 132 3.08 -17.56 -4.77
N LYS A 133 2.20 -17.01 -5.59
CA LYS A 133 2.47 -16.77 -7.02
C LYS A 133 3.18 -15.45 -7.29
N LEU A 134 3.28 -14.56 -6.31
CA LEU A 134 3.87 -13.24 -6.45
C LEU A 134 5.31 -13.19 -5.93
N VAL A 135 5.66 -14.12 -5.11
CA VAL A 135 6.98 -14.18 -4.43
C VAL A 135 7.81 -15.36 -4.91
#